data_27d0ffa0676166d5f5217bea99c58796
#
_entry.id   27d0ffa0676166d5f5217bea99c58796
#
_cell.length_a   1.000
_cell.length_b   1.000
_cell.length_c   1.000
_cell.angle_alpha   90.00
_cell.angle_beta   90.00
_cell.angle_gamma   90.00
#
_symmetry.space_group_name_H-M   'P 1'
#
loop_
_entity.id
_entity.type
_entity.pdbx_description
1 polymer ?
#
loop_
_entity_poly.entity_id
_entity_poly.type
_entity_poly.pdbx_seq_one_letter_code
_entity_poly.pdbx_strand_id
1 'polypeptide(L)'
;MDKPIFHGLLHSGKPDLEALYRVGYIPMVTRTAGSPAYPGWDDPLGLPTGAWYDAMVAATNPPRNIILMDHEQWPYGTQTDRQATAGKYVILYNEIKARRPGWKIGWYADPVRRNFWASIKDQGSVEFKAWRAEMNDLAAIMAPFTDVYMPSLYFHYTRDTAPQNLDWVTTFIIAHINEAKRLRRVYGRIESPIYPYVWWRRADDVKDLDADVWETIVRTVLEHADGLVLWGGFKTLAPAGPLPWDENAPWWVTIKARLTDKRRTG
;
A
#
# COMPACT_ATOMS: atom_id res chain seq x y z
N MET A 1 -21.50 6.95 1.67
CA MET A 1 -21.09 5.75 0.92
C MET A 1 -20.15 4.93 1.76
N ASP A 2 -20.36 3.62 1.80
CA ASP A 2 -19.50 2.71 2.56
C ASP A 2 -18.14 2.59 1.89
N LYS A 3 -17.08 2.90 2.63
CA LYS A 3 -15.72 2.81 2.13
C LYS A 3 -15.28 1.34 2.13
N PRO A 4 -14.72 0.81 1.02
CA PRO A 4 -14.33 -0.58 0.95
C PRO A 4 -13.13 -0.85 1.86
N ILE A 5 -13.12 -2.04 2.46
CA ILE A 5 -11.96 -2.61 3.13
C ILE A 5 -11.50 -3.78 2.28
N PHE A 6 -10.21 -3.81 1.98
CA PHE A 6 -9.55 -4.87 1.23
C PHE A 6 -8.49 -5.55 2.09
N HIS A 7 -7.96 -6.66 1.60
CA HIS A 7 -6.87 -7.35 2.26
C HIS A 7 -5.88 -7.99 1.28
N GLY A 8 -4.61 -8.07 1.73
CA GLY A 8 -3.57 -8.92 1.17
C GLY A 8 -2.99 -9.86 2.26
N LEU A 9 -3.87 -10.40 3.12
CA LEU A 9 -3.47 -11.16 4.31
C LEU A 9 -3.00 -12.58 3.95
N LEU A 10 -1.88 -12.99 4.51
CA LEU A 10 -1.22 -14.29 4.27
C LEU A 10 -1.41 -15.31 5.39
N HIS A 11 -2.39 -15.12 6.29
CA HIS A 11 -2.66 -16.06 7.39
C HIS A 11 -3.03 -17.45 6.90
N SER A 12 -2.49 -18.49 7.55
CA SER A 12 -2.96 -19.86 7.38
C SER A 12 -4.32 -20.07 8.06
N GLY A 13 -5.18 -20.83 7.44
CA GLY A 13 -6.54 -21.10 7.98
C GLY A 13 -7.46 -19.87 7.96
N LYS A 14 -7.11 -18.82 7.25
CA LYS A 14 -7.96 -17.64 7.08
C LYS A 14 -9.27 -18.02 6.36
N PRO A 15 -10.44 -17.62 6.90
CA PRO A 15 -11.71 -17.86 6.24
C PRO A 15 -11.88 -17.00 4.98
N ASP A 16 -12.92 -17.24 4.22
CA ASP A 16 -13.31 -16.36 3.13
C ASP A 16 -13.85 -15.03 3.68
N LEU A 17 -12.96 -14.03 3.74
CA LEU A 17 -13.29 -12.73 4.30
C LEU A 17 -14.26 -11.94 3.41
N GLU A 18 -14.28 -12.19 2.10
CA GLU A 18 -15.24 -11.54 1.21
C GLU A 18 -16.65 -12.08 1.43
N ALA A 19 -16.80 -13.40 1.52
CA ALA A 19 -18.10 -14.02 1.78
C ALA A 19 -18.66 -13.66 3.15
N LEU A 20 -17.81 -13.70 4.21
CA LEU A 20 -18.26 -13.48 5.58
C LEU A 20 -18.41 -12.01 5.96
N TYR A 21 -17.50 -11.16 5.47
CA TYR A 21 -17.35 -9.79 5.95
C TYR A 21 -17.34 -8.72 4.84
N ARG A 22 -17.46 -9.12 3.58
CA ARG A 22 -17.33 -8.24 2.40
C ARG A 22 -15.98 -7.50 2.32
N VAL A 23 -14.95 -8.09 2.90
CA VAL A 23 -13.57 -7.59 2.80
C VAL A 23 -12.94 -8.18 1.55
N GLY A 24 -12.82 -7.37 0.52
CA GLY A 24 -12.35 -7.80 -0.80
C GLY A 24 -10.86 -8.16 -0.80
N TYR A 25 -10.46 -9.06 -1.69
CA TYR A 25 -9.05 -9.41 -1.87
C TYR A 25 -8.40 -8.57 -2.97
N ILE A 26 -7.22 -8.00 -2.68
CA ILE A 26 -6.33 -7.39 -3.68
C ILE A 26 -5.03 -8.19 -3.68
N PRO A 27 -4.72 -8.92 -4.75
CA PRO A 27 -3.45 -9.62 -4.86
C PRO A 27 -2.30 -8.62 -4.96
N MET A 28 -1.28 -8.85 -4.13
CA MET A 28 0.01 -8.19 -4.25
C MET A 28 0.88 -9.04 -5.17
N VAL A 29 1.28 -8.45 -6.27
CA VAL A 29 2.24 -9.05 -7.20
C VAL A 29 3.61 -8.55 -6.80
N THR A 30 4.24 -9.34 -5.95
CA THR A 30 5.65 -9.18 -5.65
C THR A 30 6.46 -9.99 -6.65
N ARG A 31 7.69 -9.64 -6.80
CA ARG A 31 8.64 -10.53 -7.37
C ARG A 31 8.84 -11.73 -6.44
N THR A 32 8.27 -12.86 -6.75
CA THR A 32 8.56 -14.10 -6.03
C THR A 32 9.85 -14.74 -6.54
N ALA A 33 10.73 -15.10 -5.61
CA ALA A 33 11.83 -16.01 -5.89
C ALA A 33 11.25 -17.26 -6.58
N GLY A 34 11.70 -17.55 -7.78
CA GLY A 34 11.23 -18.70 -8.56
C GLY A 34 10.37 -18.36 -9.79
N SER A 35 10.06 -17.12 -10.07
CA SER A 35 9.53 -16.76 -11.39
C SER A 35 10.67 -16.81 -12.41
N PRO A 36 10.68 -17.78 -13.36
CA PRO A 36 11.85 -18.09 -14.17
C PRO A 36 12.25 -17.01 -15.18
N ALA A 37 11.48 -15.96 -15.28
CA ALA A 37 11.62 -14.99 -16.37
C ALA A 37 11.87 -13.56 -15.90
N TYR A 38 12.07 -13.33 -14.60
CA TYR A 38 12.43 -12.02 -14.08
C TYR A 38 13.95 -11.93 -13.89
N PRO A 39 14.64 -10.92 -14.46
CA PRO A 39 16.05 -10.69 -14.16
C PRO A 39 16.25 -10.62 -12.66
N GLY A 40 17.38 -11.13 -12.17
CA GLY A 40 17.57 -11.33 -10.74
C GLY A 40 17.01 -10.23 -9.84
N TRP A 41 16.44 -10.59 -8.71
CA TRP A 41 15.87 -9.64 -7.70
C TRP A 41 16.86 -8.56 -7.31
N ASP A 42 18.13 -8.88 -7.49
CA ASP A 42 19.25 -8.03 -7.17
C ASP A 42 19.64 -7.07 -8.32
N ASP A 43 18.95 -7.14 -9.47
CA ASP A 43 19.19 -6.18 -10.55
C ASP A 43 18.23 -4.97 -10.39
N PRO A 44 18.71 -3.86 -9.78
CA PRO A 44 17.90 -2.65 -9.61
C PRO A 44 17.58 -1.97 -10.95
N LEU A 45 18.21 -2.41 -12.05
CA LEU A 45 18.01 -1.86 -13.37
C LEU A 45 17.12 -2.76 -14.24
N GLY A 46 16.89 -4.00 -13.82
CA GLY A 46 16.14 -4.99 -14.59
C GLY A 46 14.66 -4.65 -14.75
N LEU A 47 14.11 -5.12 -15.85
CA LEU A 47 12.67 -5.16 -16.12
C LEU A 47 12.25 -6.62 -16.31
N PRO A 48 11.00 -6.98 -15.98
CA PRO A 48 10.46 -8.29 -16.28
C PRO A 48 10.49 -8.57 -17.78
N THR A 49 10.62 -9.83 -18.15
CA THR A 49 10.50 -10.29 -19.53
C THR A 49 9.03 -10.50 -19.94
N GLY A 50 8.76 -10.57 -21.23
CA GLY A 50 7.43 -10.90 -21.75
C GLY A 50 6.86 -12.17 -21.13
N ALA A 51 7.68 -13.23 -21.01
CA ALA A 51 7.27 -14.50 -20.40
C ALA A 51 6.88 -14.35 -18.92
N TRP A 52 7.53 -13.46 -18.16
CA TRP A 52 7.12 -13.18 -16.79
C TRP A 52 5.74 -12.54 -16.73
N TYR A 53 5.46 -11.55 -17.60
CA TYR A 53 4.13 -10.94 -17.65
C TYR A 53 3.06 -11.96 -17.98
N ASP A 54 3.29 -12.84 -18.94
CA ASP A 54 2.36 -13.89 -19.35
C ASP A 54 2.07 -14.85 -18.18
N ALA A 55 3.10 -15.30 -17.47
CA ALA A 55 2.98 -16.15 -16.30
C ALA A 55 2.25 -15.45 -15.14
N MET A 56 2.61 -14.20 -14.86
CA MET A 56 1.99 -13.40 -13.83
C MET A 56 0.48 -13.20 -14.07
N VAL A 57 0.10 -12.83 -15.30
CA VAL A 57 -1.32 -12.63 -15.65
C VAL A 57 -2.11 -13.94 -15.64
N ALA A 58 -1.48 -15.06 -15.98
CA ALA A 58 -2.10 -16.38 -15.91
C ALA A 58 -2.33 -16.84 -14.45
N ALA A 59 -1.38 -16.54 -13.56
CA ALA A 59 -1.44 -16.93 -12.16
C ALA A 59 -2.31 -16.00 -11.29
N THR A 60 -2.57 -14.77 -11.75
CA THR A 60 -3.27 -13.75 -10.97
C THR A 60 -4.72 -13.63 -11.44
N ASN A 61 -5.66 -13.81 -10.51
CA ASN A 61 -7.09 -13.61 -10.76
C ASN A 61 -7.66 -12.63 -9.70
N PRO A 62 -7.58 -11.31 -9.94
CA PRO A 62 -8.06 -10.33 -8.98
C PRO A 62 -9.59 -10.24 -9.02
N PRO A 63 -10.31 -10.59 -7.92
CA PRO A 63 -11.78 -10.61 -7.90
C PRO A 63 -12.41 -9.23 -8.19
N ARG A 64 -11.69 -8.17 -7.92
CA ARG A 64 -12.13 -6.77 -8.13
C ARG A 64 -11.42 -6.08 -9.30
N ASN A 65 -10.71 -6.83 -10.13
CA ASN A 65 -9.85 -6.29 -11.20
C ASN A 65 -8.82 -5.26 -10.70
N ILE A 66 -8.42 -5.32 -9.43
CA ILE A 66 -7.40 -4.46 -8.84
C ILE A 66 -6.22 -5.34 -8.44
N ILE A 67 -5.03 -4.96 -8.89
CA ILE A 67 -3.77 -5.57 -8.46
C ILE A 67 -2.86 -4.52 -7.84
N LEU A 68 -2.04 -4.94 -6.90
CA LEU A 68 -0.94 -4.16 -6.37
C LEU A 68 0.38 -4.70 -6.92
N MET A 69 1.20 -3.81 -7.46
CA MET A 69 2.56 -4.11 -7.88
C MET A 69 3.54 -3.59 -6.82
N ASP A 70 4.41 -4.47 -6.35
CA ASP A 70 5.39 -4.16 -5.31
C ASP A 70 6.81 -4.37 -5.83
N HIS A 71 7.54 -3.27 -6.05
CA HIS A 71 8.90 -3.23 -6.61
C HIS A 71 9.78 -2.26 -5.81
N GLU A 72 10.07 -2.59 -4.57
CA GLU A 72 10.79 -1.72 -3.65
C GLU A 72 12.31 -1.62 -3.90
N GLN A 73 12.88 -2.47 -4.77
CA GLN A 73 14.33 -2.55 -5.01
C GLN A 73 14.86 -1.53 -6.01
N TRP A 74 13.99 -0.87 -6.74
CA TRP A 74 14.42 0.14 -7.70
C TRP A 74 14.94 1.39 -7.00
N PRO A 75 16.00 2.03 -7.54
CA PRO A 75 16.66 3.13 -6.86
C PRO A 75 15.80 4.42 -6.85
N TYR A 76 15.91 5.15 -5.74
CA TYR A 76 15.19 6.42 -5.52
C TYR A 76 16.09 7.55 -5.01
N GLY A 77 17.40 7.32 -4.90
CA GLY A 77 18.33 8.22 -4.21
C GLY A 77 18.40 9.59 -4.82
N THR A 78 18.52 9.69 -6.13
CA THR A 78 18.60 10.94 -6.86
C THR A 78 17.33 11.22 -7.67
N GLN A 79 17.17 12.43 -8.18
CA GLN A 79 16.08 12.76 -9.11
C GLN A 79 16.14 11.88 -10.35
N THR A 80 17.32 11.65 -10.90
CA THR A 80 17.53 10.78 -12.06
C THR A 80 17.08 9.36 -11.76
N ASP A 81 17.42 8.82 -10.59
CA ASP A 81 16.97 7.48 -10.18
C ASP A 81 15.44 7.41 -10.10
N ARG A 82 14.81 8.40 -9.46
CA ARG A 82 13.35 8.46 -9.33
C ARG A 82 12.67 8.52 -10.70
N GLN A 83 13.19 9.29 -11.63
CA GLN A 83 12.67 9.39 -13.01
C GLN A 83 12.85 8.09 -13.77
N ALA A 84 14.01 7.44 -13.65
CA ALA A 84 14.26 6.13 -14.26
C ALA A 84 13.33 5.06 -13.70
N THR A 85 13.14 5.03 -12.38
CA THR A 85 12.21 4.11 -11.70
C THR A 85 10.77 4.37 -12.14
N ALA A 86 10.33 5.62 -12.20
CA ALA A 86 9.01 5.97 -12.71
C ALA A 86 8.80 5.50 -14.16
N GLY A 87 9.82 5.62 -15.01
CA GLY A 87 9.79 5.09 -16.38
C GLY A 87 9.57 3.57 -16.44
N LYS A 88 10.18 2.82 -15.51
CA LYS A 88 9.96 1.36 -15.41
C LYS A 88 8.51 1.02 -15.02
N TYR A 89 7.91 1.78 -14.11
CA TYR A 89 6.49 1.61 -13.77
C TYR A 89 5.58 1.83 -14.99
N VAL A 90 5.91 2.79 -15.86
CA VAL A 90 5.17 3.00 -17.12
C VAL A 90 5.26 1.77 -18.03
N ILE A 91 6.44 1.17 -18.15
CA ILE A 91 6.62 -0.07 -18.93
C ILE A 91 5.78 -1.20 -18.33
N LEU A 92 5.86 -1.43 -17.02
CA LEU A 92 5.04 -2.43 -16.31
C LEU A 92 3.55 -2.22 -16.56
N TYR A 93 3.08 -0.99 -16.42
CA TYR A 93 1.69 -0.65 -16.66
C TYR A 93 1.24 -1.04 -18.06
N ASN A 94 1.98 -0.61 -19.07
CA ASN A 94 1.64 -0.85 -20.47
C ASN A 94 1.64 -2.35 -20.80
N GLU A 95 2.61 -3.10 -20.32
CA GLU A 95 2.71 -4.55 -20.51
C GLU A 95 1.54 -5.30 -19.86
N ILE A 96 1.12 -4.89 -18.67
CA ILE A 96 -0.03 -5.49 -17.99
C ILE A 96 -1.32 -5.09 -18.72
N LYS A 97 -1.49 -3.82 -19.07
CA LYS A 97 -2.69 -3.34 -19.78
C LYS A 97 -2.86 -3.96 -21.16
N ALA A 98 -1.77 -4.22 -21.87
CA ALA A 98 -1.83 -4.93 -23.16
C ALA A 98 -2.42 -6.34 -23.02
N ARG A 99 -2.19 -7.02 -21.89
CA ARG A 99 -2.70 -8.37 -21.58
C ARG A 99 -4.05 -8.37 -20.86
N ARG A 100 -4.27 -7.40 -20.03
CA ARG A 100 -5.47 -7.27 -19.16
C ARG A 100 -5.93 -5.82 -19.10
N PRO A 101 -6.56 -5.28 -20.12
CA PRO A 101 -6.96 -3.87 -20.19
C PRO A 101 -7.95 -3.46 -19.10
N GLY A 102 -8.74 -4.40 -18.61
CA GLY A 102 -9.72 -4.15 -17.52
C GLY A 102 -9.13 -4.11 -16.11
N TRP A 103 -7.86 -4.51 -15.91
CA TRP A 103 -7.26 -4.45 -14.60
C TRP A 103 -6.89 -3.02 -14.19
N LYS A 104 -7.10 -2.71 -12.92
CA LYS A 104 -6.63 -1.47 -12.28
C LYS A 104 -5.34 -1.77 -11.53
N ILE A 105 -4.33 -0.93 -11.75
CA ILE A 105 -3.00 -1.13 -11.21
C ILE A 105 -2.72 -0.07 -10.14
N GLY A 106 -2.39 -0.53 -8.94
CA GLY A 106 -1.82 0.26 -7.87
C GLY A 106 -0.34 -0.06 -7.66
N TRP A 107 0.41 0.92 -7.19
CA TRP A 107 1.83 0.79 -6.87
C TRP A 107 2.01 0.85 -5.36
N TYR A 108 2.70 -0.14 -4.78
CA TYR A 108 2.98 -0.12 -3.35
C TYR A 108 3.90 1.06 -3.01
N ALA A 109 3.45 1.90 -2.09
CA ALA A 109 4.17 3.07 -1.59
C ALA A 109 4.54 4.14 -2.64
N ASP A 110 4.10 4.02 -3.90
CA ASP A 110 4.40 4.98 -4.96
C ASP A 110 3.11 5.56 -5.60
N PRO A 111 3.15 6.80 -6.08
CA PRO A 111 4.21 7.80 -5.96
C PRO A 111 4.28 8.49 -4.59
N VAL A 112 3.48 8.09 -3.59
CA VAL A 112 3.46 8.69 -2.25
C VAL A 112 4.37 7.90 -1.33
N ARG A 113 5.64 8.30 -1.33
CA ARG A 113 6.66 7.62 -0.52
C ARG A 113 6.51 7.94 0.97
N ARG A 114 6.66 6.89 1.78
CA ARG A 114 6.57 7.01 3.22
C ARG A 114 7.76 7.77 3.78
N ASN A 115 7.48 8.85 4.51
CA ASN A 115 8.45 9.54 5.35
C ASN A 115 7.74 10.12 6.57
N PHE A 116 7.83 9.41 7.70
CA PHE A 116 7.14 9.82 8.93
C PHE A 116 7.59 11.20 9.38
N TRP A 117 8.91 11.41 9.53
CA TRP A 117 9.45 12.62 10.13
C TRP A 117 9.22 13.87 9.27
N ALA A 118 9.38 13.75 7.97
CA ALA A 118 9.12 14.88 7.08
C ALA A 118 7.63 15.21 7.02
N SER A 119 6.76 14.21 6.98
CA SER A 119 5.31 14.40 6.81
C SER A 119 4.61 15.03 8.00
N ILE A 120 5.16 14.91 9.21
CA ILE A 120 4.60 15.54 10.43
C ILE A 120 5.15 16.96 10.67
N LYS A 121 6.10 17.43 9.87
CA LYS A 121 6.62 18.79 9.97
C LYS A 121 5.64 19.80 9.36
N ASP A 122 5.85 21.07 9.72
CA ASP A 122 5.17 22.18 9.05
C ASP A 122 5.39 22.12 7.53
N GLN A 123 4.35 22.40 6.76
CA GLN A 123 4.40 22.36 5.29
C GLN A 123 5.37 23.37 4.68
N GLY A 124 5.75 24.41 5.43
CA GLY A 124 6.77 25.39 5.06
C GLY A 124 8.21 24.91 5.29
N SER A 125 8.41 23.83 6.08
CA SER A 125 9.74 23.33 6.42
C SER A 125 10.50 22.78 5.21
N VAL A 126 11.83 22.78 5.33
CA VAL A 126 12.72 22.24 4.28
C VAL A 126 12.48 20.75 4.07
N GLU A 127 12.30 20.01 5.15
CA GLU A 127 12.09 18.55 5.13
C GLU A 127 10.77 18.20 4.44
N PHE A 128 9.67 18.90 4.76
CA PHE A 128 8.38 18.64 4.13
C PHE A 128 8.42 18.98 2.62
N LYS A 129 9.05 20.10 2.25
CA LYS A 129 9.22 20.49 0.84
C LYS A 129 10.08 19.50 0.07
N ALA A 130 11.17 18.99 0.67
CA ALA A 130 12.03 17.98 0.06
C ALA A 130 11.26 16.68 -0.18
N TRP A 131 10.53 16.18 0.83
CA TRP A 131 9.66 15.01 0.71
C TRP A 131 8.63 15.17 -0.43
N ARG A 132 7.97 16.34 -0.50
CA ARG A 132 7.02 16.63 -1.58
C ARG A 132 7.68 16.70 -2.96
N ALA A 133 8.90 17.22 -3.06
CA ALA A 133 9.65 17.27 -4.31
C ALA A 133 9.96 15.86 -4.84
N GLU A 134 10.38 14.93 -3.99
CA GLU A 134 10.59 13.53 -4.36
C GLU A 134 9.34 12.89 -4.97
N MET A 135 8.19 13.12 -4.37
CA MET A 135 6.92 12.61 -4.89
C MET A 135 6.51 13.26 -6.21
N ASN A 136 6.83 14.55 -6.42
CA ASN A 136 6.60 15.20 -7.69
C ASN A 136 7.47 14.61 -8.81
N ASP A 137 8.73 14.27 -8.54
CA ASP A 137 9.62 13.64 -9.51
C ASP A 137 9.04 12.29 -10.03
N LEU A 138 8.50 11.49 -9.12
CA LEU A 138 7.85 10.22 -9.47
C LEU A 138 6.52 10.45 -10.21
N ALA A 139 5.66 11.28 -9.63
CA ALA A 139 4.30 11.47 -10.12
C ALA A 139 4.26 12.17 -11.49
N ALA A 140 5.23 13.03 -11.82
CA ALA A 140 5.32 13.65 -13.12
C ALA A 140 5.33 12.64 -14.28
N ILE A 141 5.85 11.45 -14.04
CA ILE A 141 5.97 10.38 -15.05
C ILE A 141 4.88 9.33 -14.83
N MET A 142 4.73 8.83 -13.59
CA MET A 142 3.91 7.63 -13.35
C MET A 142 2.44 7.91 -12.99
N ALA A 143 2.06 9.13 -12.64
CA ALA A 143 0.68 9.41 -12.25
C ALA A 143 -0.36 9.07 -13.35
N PRO A 144 -0.14 9.33 -14.65
CA PRO A 144 -1.03 8.90 -15.72
C PRO A 144 -1.24 7.38 -15.78
N PHE A 145 -0.28 6.63 -15.24
CA PHE A 145 -0.21 5.16 -15.22
C PHE A 145 -0.49 4.59 -13.82
N THR A 146 -1.23 5.33 -12.99
CA THR A 146 -1.65 4.93 -11.65
C THR A 146 -3.17 4.91 -11.57
N ASP A 147 -3.77 3.71 -11.61
CA ASP A 147 -5.22 3.58 -11.51
C ASP A 147 -5.73 3.65 -10.07
N VAL A 148 -4.88 3.28 -9.11
CA VAL A 148 -5.19 3.29 -7.67
C VAL A 148 -3.96 3.78 -6.89
N TYR A 149 -4.14 4.80 -6.05
CA TYR A 149 -3.07 5.25 -5.15
C TYR A 149 -3.04 4.40 -3.89
N MET A 150 -1.90 3.77 -3.61
CA MET A 150 -1.74 2.83 -2.50
C MET A 150 -0.55 3.21 -1.60
N PRO A 151 -0.59 4.37 -0.91
CA PRO A 151 0.48 4.76 0.00
C PRO A 151 0.65 3.75 1.13
N SER A 152 1.90 3.45 1.47
CA SER A 152 2.23 2.64 2.64
C SER A 152 2.16 3.49 3.89
N LEU A 153 1.27 3.12 4.80
CA LEU A 153 1.13 3.75 6.11
C LEU A 153 1.60 2.83 7.24
N TYR A 154 2.58 1.95 6.94
CA TYR A 154 3.16 1.09 7.97
C TYR A 154 3.87 1.93 9.02
N PHE A 155 3.63 1.58 10.28
CA PHE A 155 4.21 2.26 11.42
C PHE A 155 5.46 1.53 11.89
N HIS A 156 6.52 2.27 12.20
CA HIS A 156 7.84 1.72 12.56
C HIS A 156 8.24 2.00 14.00
N TYR A 157 7.47 2.80 14.72
CA TYR A 157 7.93 3.34 16.00
C TYR A 157 7.23 2.68 17.18
N THR A 158 7.99 2.51 18.26
CA THR A 158 7.45 2.16 19.58
C THR A 158 7.00 3.40 20.30
N ARG A 159 6.24 3.24 21.39
CA ARG A 159 5.96 4.33 22.31
C ARG A 159 7.22 4.98 22.89
N ASP A 160 8.32 4.21 22.97
CA ASP A 160 9.57 4.70 23.54
C ASP A 160 10.44 5.46 22.51
N THR A 161 10.24 5.22 21.23
CA THR A 161 11.08 5.77 20.15
C THR A 161 10.39 6.79 19.25
N ALA A 162 9.06 6.78 19.23
CA ALA A 162 8.29 7.87 18.65
C ALA A 162 7.56 8.61 19.74
N PRO A 163 7.26 9.86 19.52
CA PRO A 163 6.40 10.56 20.44
C PRO A 163 5.10 9.79 20.56
N GLN A 164 4.77 9.47 21.80
CA GLN A 164 3.58 8.74 22.24
C GLN A 164 2.27 9.47 21.90
N ASN A 165 2.36 10.44 21.00
CA ASN A 165 1.25 11.31 20.69
C ASN A 165 0.50 10.75 19.48
N LEU A 166 -0.72 10.27 19.72
CA LEU A 166 -1.65 9.85 18.67
C LEU A 166 -1.90 10.96 17.63
N ASP A 167 -1.66 12.23 17.99
CA ASP A 167 -1.74 13.35 17.06
C ASP A 167 -0.69 13.25 15.94
N TRP A 168 0.49 12.73 16.22
CA TRP A 168 1.51 12.53 15.19
C TRP A 168 1.17 11.36 14.28
N VAL A 169 0.58 10.29 14.83
CA VAL A 169 0.05 9.19 14.01
C VAL A 169 -1.01 9.72 13.06
N THR A 170 -1.95 10.49 13.59
CA THR A 170 -3.01 11.14 12.81
C THR A 170 -2.45 12.08 11.76
N THR A 171 -1.50 12.94 12.13
CA THR A 171 -0.85 13.90 11.21
C THR A 171 -0.11 13.18 10.08
N PHE A 172 0.65 12.12 10.40
CA PHE A 172 1.34 11.29 9.43
C PHE A 172 0.38 10.71 8.38
N ILE A 173 -0.71 10.10 8.84
CA ILE A 173 -1.72 9.48 7.97
C ILE A 173 -2.36 10.52 7.07
N ILE A 174 -2.82 11.62 7.65
CA ILE A 174 -3.50 12.71 6.92
C ILE A 174 -2.56 13.33 5.89
N ALA A 175 -1.29 13.55 6.22
CA ALA A 175 -0.31 14.12 5.32
C ALA A 175 -0.13 13.25 4.06
N HIS A 176 0.04 11.93 4.23
CA HIS A 176 0.19 11.00 3.10
C HIS A 176 -1.07 10.91 2.23
N ILE A 177 -2.25 10.83 2.85
CA ILE A 177 -3.53 10.81 2.12
C ILE A 177 -3.75 12.14 1.37
N ASN A 178 -3.46 13.27 2.00
CA ASN A 178 -3.58 14.58 1.36
C ASN A 178 -2.58 14.75 0.20
N GLU A 179 -1.39 14.18 0.33
CA GLU A 179 -0.43 14.19 -0.76
C GLU A 179 -0.91 13.33 -1.94
N ALA A 180 -1.46 12.14 -1.70
CA ALA A 180 -2.12 11.35 -2.74
C ALA A 180 -3.26 12.13 -3.42
N LYS A 181 -4.10 12.81 -2.62
CA LYS A 181 -5.18 13.68 -3.15
C LYS A 181 -4.63 14.83 -3.98
N ARG A 182 -3.52 15.44 -3.56
CA ARG A 182 -2.87 16.51 -4.30
C ARG A 182 -2.34 16.00 -5.64
N LEU A 183 -1.59 14.89 -5.62
CA LEU A 183 -0.99 14.32 -6.83
C LEU A 183 -2.06 13.92 -7.85
N ARG A 184 -3.11 13.19 -7.44
CA ARG A 184 -4.18 12.81 -8.37
C ARG A 184 -4.89 14.02 -8.99
N ARG A 185 -4.99 15.14 -8.25
CA ARG A 185 -5.57 16.39 -8.76
C ARG A 185 -4.62 17.07 -9.75
N VAL A 186 -3.34 17.22 -9.39
CA VAL A 186 -2.34 17.90 -10.22
C VAL A 186 -2.15 17.21 -11.56
N TYR A 187 -2.21 15.89 -11.58
CA TYR A 187 -1.96 15.08 -12.77
C TYR A 187 -3.24 14.53 -13.44
N GLY A 188 -4.40 15.10 -13.12
CA GLY A 188 -5.66 14.78 -13.80
C GLY A 188 -6.22 13.38 -13.54
N ARG A 189 -5.92 12.77 -12.38
CA ARG A 189 -6.37 11.42 -11.98
C ARG A 189 -7.36 11.46 -10.82
N ILE A 190 -8.27 12.43 -10.82
CA ILE A 190 -9.22 12.70 -9.71
C ILE A 190 -10.05 11.46 -9.35
N GLU A 191 -10.43 10.65 -10.34
CA GLU A 191 -11.23 9.44 -10.16
C GLU A 191 -10.45 8.24 -9.63
N SER A 192 -9.11 8.31 -9.59
CA SER A 192 -8.30 7.22 -9.04
C SER A 192 -8.49 7.16 -7.52
N PRO A 193 -8.99 6.03 -6.96
CA PRO A 193 -9.21 5.93 -5.53
C PRO A 193 -7.88 5.84 -4.76
N ILE A 194 -7.95 6.16 -3.47
CA ILE A 194 -6.83 6.08 -2.54
C ILE A 194 -7.13 4.99 -1.52
N TYR A 195 -6.38 3.90 -1.58
CA TYR A 195 -6.49 2.74 -0.69
C TYR A 195 -5.16 2.51 0.02
N PRO A 196 -4.88 3.22 1.13
CA PRO A 196 -3.63 3.05 1.86
C PRO A 196 -3.45 1.63 2.37
N TYR A 197 -2.20 1.16 2.36
CA TYR A 197 -1.79 -0.07 2.99
C TYR A 197 -1.52 0.17 4.46
N VAL A 198 -2.16 -0.61 5.32
CA VAL A 198 -2.01 -0.56 6.78
C VAL A 198 -1.66 -1.94 7.33
N TRP A 199 -0.85 -1.96 8.38
CA TRP A 199 -0.43 -3.15 9.08
C TRP A 199 -0.57 -2.95 10.58
N TRP A 200 -1.16 -3.92 11.28
CA TRP A 200 -1.34 -3.85 12.75
C TRP A 200 -0.06 -4.15 13.53
N ARG A 201 1.05 -4.36 12.84
CA ARG A 201 2.37 -4.56 13.41
C ARG A 201 3.33 -3.47 13.01
N ARG A 202 4.35 -3.29 13.85
CA ARG A 202 5.47 -2.45 13.47
C ARG A 202 6.28 -3.12 12.37
N ALA A 203 6.70 -2.34 11.40
CA ALA A 203 7.40 -2.89 10.24
C ALA A 203 8.87 -3.21 10.51
N ASP A 204 9.44 -2.74 11.63
CA ASP A 204 10.83 -2.97 12.02
C ASP A 204 11.05 -4.26 12.82
N ASP A 205 10.18 -4.58 13.78
CA ASP A 205 10.34 -5.73 14.69
C ASP A 205 9.17 -6.71 14.70
N VAL A 206 8.16 -6.46 13.86
CA VAL A 206 6.97 -7.31 13.67
C VAL A 206 6.14 -7.53 14.94
N LYS A 207 6.29 -6.67 15.94
CA LYS A 207 5.45 -6.70 17.14
C LYS A 207 4.14 -5.97 16.89
N ASP A 208 3.10 -6.42 17.55
CA ASP A 208 1.79 -5.79 17.45
C ASP A 208 1.83 -4.33 17.92
N LEU A 209 1.11 -3.48 17.22
CA LEU A 209 0.88 -2.10 17.64
C LEU A 209 0.00 -2.07 18.89
N ASP A 210 0.16 -1.03 19.69
CA ASP A 210 -0.77 -0.75 20.77
C ASP A 210 -2.19 -0.56 20.20
N ALA A 211 -3.19 -1.01 20.94
CA ALA A 211 -4.58 -1.04 20.46
C ALA A 211 -5.12 0.35 20.09
N ASP A 212 -4.75 1.39 20.84
CA ASP A 212 -5.15 2.77 20.57
C ASP A 212 -4.45 3.36 19.32
N VAL A 213 -3.19 2.98 19.08
CA VAL A 213 -2.47 3.34 17.85
C VAL A 213 -3.16 2.70 16.65
N TRP A 214 -3.45 1.39 16.73
CA TRP A 214 -4.13 0.68 15.65
C TRP A 214 -5.53 1.25 15.37
N GLU A 215 -6.32 1.49 16.40
CA GLU A 215 -7.64 2.11 16.29
C GLU A 215 -7.55 3.49 15.63
N THR A 216 -6.56 4.30 16.01
CA THR A 216 -6.32 5.62 15.43
C THR A 216 -5.97 5.52 13.96
N ILE A 217 -5.12 4.56 13.56
CA ILE A 217 -4.76 4.32 12.15
C ILE A 217 -6.01 3.99 11.35
N VAL A 218 -6.76 2.97 11.75
CA VAL A 218 -7.96 2.50 11.02
C VAL A 218 -9.00 3.61 10.90
N ARG A 219 -9.31 4.28 11.98
CA ARG A 219 -10.27 5.38 12.02
C ARG A 219 -9.86 6.51 11.08
N THR A 220 -8.63 7.00 11.22
CA THR A 220 -8.14 8.13 10.43
C THR A 220 -8.08 7.80 8.93
N VAL A 221 -7.64 6.59 8.58
CA VAL A 221 -7.63 6.17 7.18
C VAL A 221 -9.06 6.11 6.62
N LEU A 222 -9.99 5.49 7.33
CA LEU A 222 -11.38 5.40 6.88
C LEU A 222 -12.09 6.77 6.84
N GLU A 223 -11.69 7.73 7.65
CA GLU A 223 -12.21 9.10 7.58
C GLU A 223 -11.70 9.84 6.33
N HIS A 224 -10.43 9.70 5.99
CA HIS A 224 -9.74 10.56 5.03
C HIS A 224 -9.47 9.94 3.65
N ALA A 225 -9.35 8.61 3.52
CA ALA A 225 -9.13 7.91 2.25
C ALA A 225 -10.43 7.35 1.66
N ASP A 226 -10.36 6.77 0.48
CA ASP A 226 -11.51 6.16 -0.21
C ASP A 226 -11.77 4.71 0.27
N GLY A 227 -10.84 4.12 1.02
CA GLY A 227 -10.88 2.79 1.62
C GLY A 227 -9.53 2.46 2.24
N LEU A 228 -9.27 1.20 2.56
CA LEU A 228 -7.97 0.73 3.06
C LEU A 228 -7.65 -0.69 2.62
N VAL A 229 -6.38 -1.07 2.66
CA VAL A 229 -5.91 -2.45 2.43
C VAL A 229 -5.18 -2.95 3.67
N LEU A 230 -5.67 -4.05 4.24
CA LEU A 230 -5.02 -4.75 5.36
C LEU A 230 -3.90 -5.63 4.81
N TRP A 231 -2.71 -5.49 5.35
CA TRP A 231 -1.56 -6.31 5.02
C TRP A 231 -1.02 -7.08 6.21
N GLY A 232 -0.35 -8.21 5.98
CA GLY A 232 0.37 -8.97 7.00
C GLY A 232 0.00 -10.44 7.02
N GLY A 233 0.28 -11.11 8.15
CA GLY A 233 0.01 -12.54 8.34
C GLY A 233 1.26 -13.41 8.34
N PHE A 234 2.45 -12.84 8.46
CA PHE A 234 3.71 -13.58 8.61
C PHE A 234 4.34 -13.36 9.99
N LYS A 235 5.12 -14.36 10.42
CA LYS A 235 5.70 -14.40 11.77
C LYS A 235 6.86 -13.42 11.93
N THR A 236 7.65 -13.25 10.88
CA THR A 236 8.83 -12.39 10.85
C THR A 236 8.98 -11.81 9.44
N LEU A 237 9.86 -10.83 9.24
CA LEU A 237 10.23 -10.31 7.93
C LEU A 237 11.02 -11.34 7.08
N ALA A 238 11.62 -12.35 7.72
CA ALA A 238 12.23 -13.48 7.04
C ALA A 238 11.17 -14.58 6.74
N PRO A 239 11.40 -15.51 5.82
CA PRO A 239 10.43 -16.51 5.38
C PRO A 239 10.12 -17.57 6.46
N ALA A 240 9.53 -17.15 7.56
CA ALA A 240 9.13 -18.02 8.67
C ALA A 240 7.69 -18.56 8.57
N GLY A 241 7.08 -18.43 7.39
CA GLY A 241 5.74 -18.89 7.11
C GLY A 241 4.62 -18.01 7.67
N PRO A 242 3.37 -18.29 7.29
CA PRO A 242 2.21 -17.52 7.70
C PRO A 242 1.89 -17.71 9.18
N LEU A 243 1.32 -16.66 9.80
CA LEU A 243 0.66 -16.77 11.09
C LEU A 243 -0.65 -17.56 10.95
N PRO A 244 -1.07 -18.33 11.97
CA PRO A 244 -2.42 -18.87 12.00
C PRO A 244 -3.44 -17.72 12.09
N TRP A 245 -4.61 -17.93 11.50
CA TRP A 245 -5.73 -17.01 11.66
C TRP A 245 -6.26 -17.07 13.09
N ASP A 246 -6.49 -15.91 13.69
CA ASP A 246 -7.17 -15.77 14.97
C ASP A 246 -8.34 -14.79 14.81
N GLU A 247 -9.55 -15.33 14.91
CA GLU A 247 -10.80 -14.57 14.81
C GLU A 247 -10.98 -13.56 15.96
N ASN A 248 -10.27 -13.76 17.06
CA ASN A 248 -10.31 -12.91 18.25
C ASN A 248 -9.10 -11.99 18.38
N ALA A 249 -8.20 -11.99 17.40
CA ALA A 249 -7.05 -11.09 17.41
C ALA A 249 -7.52 -9.62 17.58
N PRO A 250 -6.91 -8.84 18.49
CA PRO A 250 -7.36 -7.46 18.78
C PRO A 250 -7.43 -6.58 17.53
N TRP A 251 -6.47 -6.72 16.63
CA TRP A 251 -6.45 -5.97 15.38
C TRP A 251 -7.67 -6.31 14.48
N TRP A 252 -8.08 -7.58 14.46
CA TRP A 252 -9.23 -8.02 13.65
C TRP A 252 -10.56 -7.61 14.30
N VAL A 253 -10.64 -7.63 15.62
CA VAL A 253 -11.81 -7.13 16.36
C VAL A 253 -12.07 -5.65 16.03
N THR A 254 -11.03 -4.82 15.97
CA THR A 254 -11.13 -3.42 15.54
C THR A 254 -11.71 -3.31 14.11
N ILE A 255 -11.26 -4.14 13.18
CA ILE A 255 -11.78 -4.15 11.80
C ILE A 255 -13.25 -4.60 11.78
N LYS A 256 -13.58 -5.69 12.48
CA LYS A 256 -14.97 -6.19 12.56
C LYS A 256 -15.95 -5.14 13.09
N ALA A 257 -15.54 -4.36 14.10
CA ALA A 257 -16.37 -3.28 14.62
C ALA A 257 -16.72 -2.24 13.53
N ARG A 258 -15.79 -1.93 12.64
CA ARG A 258 -16.05 -1.01 11.50
C ARG A 258 -16.95 -1.60 10.43
N LEU A 259 -16.90 -2.92 10.24
CA LEU A 259 -17.78 -3.63 9.30
C LEU A 259 -19.22 -3.76 9.82
N THR A 260 -19.39 -3.95 11.13
CA THR A 260 -20.72 -4.12 11.76
C THR A 260 -21.48 -2.82 11.93
N ASP A 261 -20.80 -1.70 12.17
CA ASP A 261 -21.45 -0.39 12.24
C ASP A 261 -22.14 0.00 10.93
N LYS A 262 -21.67 -0.51 9.82
CA LYS A 262 -22.28 -0.32 8.50
C LYS A 262 -23.63 -1.01 8.31
N ARG A 263 -23.96 -2.00 9.13
CA ARG A 263 -25.25 -2.71 9.08
C ARG A 263 -26.38 -1.97 9.82
N ARG A 264 -26.06 -0.96 10.62
CA ARG A 264 -27.05 -0.19 11.40
C ARG A 264 -27.55 1.07 10.70
N THR A 265 -26.98 1.40 9.53
CA THR A 265 -27.32 2.61 8.77
C THR A 265 -27.94 2.33 7.40
N GLY A 266 -28.33 1.09 7.14
CA GLY A 266 -29.02 0.66 5.92
C GLY A 266 -30.52 0.44 6.14
#